data_6605e49f332ac9b814fce2ac61d27808
#
_entry.id   6605e49f332ac9b814fce2ac61d27808
#
_cell.length_a   1.000
_cell.length_b   1.000
_cell.length_c   1.000
_cell.angle_alpha   90.00
_cell.angle_beta   90.00
_cell.angle_gamma   90.00
#
_symmetry.space_group_name_H-M   'P 1'
#
loop_
_entity.id
_entity.type
_entity.pdbx_description
1 polymer ?
#
loop_
_entity_poly.entity_id
_entity_poly.type
_entity_poly.pdbx_seq_one_letter_code
_entity_poly.pdbx_strand_id
1 'polypeptide(L)'
;MEVSELVNRTKQCSFQDIRLELPPNQQSLNPFANTIIIKLLSPKTLSLPIIKEVVTKVWRPLYPFEVIKLDNNIFLFKFQHETDSQKTLLKRSWSIHGGHLILKKWNPRLTWKEVDLSKSTIWIQVHRILSLWLLEANLKIIGAMAGDVLELDLSGEGGSKWRRFTRIKVDIDVKQPLLPGVFLPRPNLDDL
;
A
#
# COMPACT_ATOMS: atom_id res chain seq x y z
N MET A 1 10.83 7.54 -54.38
CA MET A 1 9.92 7.96 -53.30
C MET A 1 10.74 8.84 -52.39
N GLU A 2 10.52 10.16 -52.48
CA GLU A 2 11.38 11.12 -51.82
C GLU A 2 11.09 11.16 -50.29
N VAL A 3 12.14 11.34 -49.50
CA VAL A 3 12.11 11.40 -48.04
C VAL A 3 11.14 12.53 -47.57
N SER A 4 11.00 13.61 -48.35
CA SER A 4 10.04 14.72 -48.15
C SER A 4 8.58 14.26 -48.17
N GLU A 5 8.24 13.26 -49.00
CA GLU A 5 6.86 12.77 -49.11
C GLU A 5 6.49 11.86 -47.90
N LEU A 6 7.45 11.10 -47.38
CA LEU A 6 7.30 10.34 -46.15
C LEU A 6 7.16 11.23 -44.93
N VAL A 7 7.93 12.32 -44.85
CA VAL A 7 7.84 13.30 -43.77
C VAL A 7 6.50 14.05 -43.77
N ASN A 8 5.96 14.35 -44.95
CA ASN A 8 4.64 14.96 -45.05
C ASN A 8 3.48 14.02 -44.70
N ARG A 9 3.59 12.73 -45.06
CA ARG A 9 2.61 11.71 -44.65
C ARG A 9 2.63 11.46 -43.13
N THR A 10 3.80 11.47 -42.49
CA THR A 10 3.90 11.36 -41.02
C THR A 10 3.41 12.58 -40.28
N LYS A 11 3.54 13.78 -40.87
CA LYS A 11 2.95 15.03 -40.29
C LYS A 11 1.43 15.06 -40.34
N GLN A 12 0.80 14.35 -41.28
CA GLN A 12 -0.67 14.24 -41.37
C GLN A 12 -1.26 13.20 -40.42
N CYS A 13 -0.44 12.31 -39.83
CA CYS A 13 -0.86 11.41 -38.74
C CYS A 13 -0.73 12.10 -37.37
N SER A 14 -1.57 13.09 -37.12
CA SER A 14 -1.72 13.63 -35.77
C SER A 14 -2.51 12.64 -34.92
N PHE A 15 -1.93 12.13 -33.83
CA PHE A 15 -2.61 11.26 -32.86
C PHE A 15 -3.79 11.98 -32.16
N GLN A 16 -3.96 13.28 -32.40
CA GLN A 16 -4.95 14.11 -31.69
C GLN A 16 -6.37 13.95 -32.22
N ASP A 17 -6.55 13.41 -33.44
CA ASP A 17 -7.85 13.39 -34.11
C ASP A 17 -8.55 12.03 -34.19
N ILE A 18 -7.88 10.96 -33.72
CA ILE A 18 -8.48 9.63 -33.75
C ILE A 18 -9.01 9.31 -32.34
N ARG A 19 -10.23 9.73 -32.04
CA ARG A 19 -10.96 9.26 -30.84
C ARG A 19 -11.70 7.98 -31.19
N LEU A 20 -11.19 6.85 -30.72
CA LEU A 20 -11.89 5.57 -30.79
C LEU A 20 -12.69 5.38 -29.51
N GLU A 21 -14.03 5.41 -29.61
CA GLU A 21 -14.92 5.06 -28.52
C GLU A 21 -15.15 3.56 -28.50
N LEU A 22 -14.56 2.86 -27.52
CA LEU A 22 -14.79 1.45 -27.31
C LEU A 22 -15.89 1.28 -26.25
N PRO A 23 -16.94 0.49 -26.54
CA PRO A 23 -17.96 0.21 -25.53
C PRO A 23 -17.31 -0.56 -24.37
N PRO A 24 -17.52 -0.13 -23.10
CA PRO A 24 -16.99 -0.87 -21.97
C PRO A 24 -17.67 -2.23 -21.88
N ASN A 25 -16.88 -3.31 -21.89
CA ASN A 25 -17.39 -4.64 -21.66
C ASN A 25 -17.81 -4.77 -20.20
N GLN A 26 -19.11 -4.63 -19.93
CA GLN A 26 -19.67 -4.72 -18.57
C GLN A 26 -19.44 -6.10 -17.94
N GLN A 27 -19.30 -7.15 -18.74
CA GLN A 27 -18.97 -8.50 -18.24
C GLN A 27 -17.51 -8.61 -17.78
N SER A 28 -16.60 -7.74 -18.24
CA SER A 28 -15.18 -7.76 -17.87
C SER A 28 -14.87 -7.09 -16.52
N LEU A 29 -15.82 -6.42 -15.89
CA LEU A 29 -15.64 -5.85 -14.54
C LEU A 29 -15.64 -6.94 -13.46
N ASN A 30 -16.37 -8.01 -13.65
CA ASN A 30 -16.52 -9.10 -12.68
C ASN A 30 -15.25 -9.95 -12.48
N PRO A 31 -14.46 -10.30 -13.51
CA PRO A 31 -13.23 -11.07 -13.33
C PRO A 31 -12.14 -10.38 -12.51
N PHE A 32 -12.24 -9.06 -12.34
CA PHE A 32 -11.26 -8.26 -11.61
C PHE A 32 -11.72 -7.83 -10.21
N ALA A 33 -12.92 -8.23 -9.79
CA ALA A 33 -13.51 -7.82 -8.51
C ALA A 33 -12.60 -8.16 -7.31
N ASN A 34 -11.93 -9.31 -7.36
CA ASN A 34 -11.07 -9.83 -6.30
C ASN A 34 -9.58 -9.68 -6.63
N THR A 35 -9.22 -8.64 -7.37
CA THR A 35 -7.85 -8.43 -7.83
C THR A 35 -7.16 -7.33 -7.03
N ILE A 36 -5.91 -7.59 -6.67
CA ILE A 36 -5.06 -6.68 -5.90
C ILE A 36 -3.78 -6.43 -6.70
N ILE A 37 -3.41 -5.17 -6.88
CA ILE A 37 -2.08 -4.79 -7.36
C ILE A 37 -1.15 -4.61 -6.18
N ILE A 38 0.07 -5.10 -6.32
CA ILE A 38 1.07 -5.10 -5.26
C ILE A 38 2.40 -4.60 -5.81
N LYS A 39 3.04 -3.72 -5.04
CA LYS A 39 4.42 -3.31 -5.26
C LYS A 39 5.26 -3.72 -4.06
N LEU A 40 6.35 -4.43 -4.31
CA LEU A 40 7.33 -4.76 -3.29
C LEU A 40 8.41 -3.66 -3.25
N LEU A 41 8.54 -3.01 -2.11
CA LEU A 41 9.63 -2.08 -1.81
C LEU A 41 10.83 -2.88 -1.33
N SER A 42 11.71 -3.21 -2.26
CA SER A 42 12.94 -3.97 -2.00
C SER A 42 13.99 -3.59 -3.04
N PRO A 43 15.28 -3.51 -2.67
CA PRO A 43 16.37 -3.33 -3.62
C PRO A 43 16.56 -4.58 -4.51
N LYS A 44 16.08 -5.75 -4.06
CA LYS A 44 16.16 -7.02 -4.79
C LYS A 44 14.86 -7.27 -5.55
N THR A 45 14.99 -7.68 -6.80
CA THR A 45 13.84 -8.14 -7.59
C THR A 45 13.54 -9.60 -7.25
N LEU A 46 12.29 -9.90 -6.88
CA LEU A 46 11.84 -11.26 -6.65
C LEU A 46 11.28 -11.88 -7.94
N SER A 47 11.53 -13.17 -8.11
CA SER A 47 10.91 -13.96 -9.19
C SER A 47 9.47 -14.32 -8.80
N LEU A 48 8.64 -14.58 -9.82
CA LEU A 48 7.23 -14.94 -9.63
C LEU A 48 7.03 -16.21 -8.78
N PRO A 49 7.82 -17.29 -8.94
CA PRO A 49 7.71 -18.47 -8.07
C PRO A 49 7.97 -18.15 -6.60
N ILE A 50 9.01 -17.36 -6.32
CA ILE A 50 9.37 -16.98 -4.93
C ILE A 50 8.25 -16.16 -4.30
N ILE A 51 7.73 -15.13 -5.01
CA ILE A 51 6.66 -14.30 -4.46
C ILE A 51 5.39 -15.14 -4.20
N LYS A 52 5.04 -16.05 -5.11
CA LYS A 52 3.89 -16.94 -4.97
C LYS A 52 4.03 -17.86 -3.77
N GLU A 53 5.20 -18.47 -3.60
CA GLU A 53 5.47 -19.37 -2.46
C GLU A 53 5.36 -18.64 -1.12
N VAL A 54 6.03 -17.49 -0.99
CA VAL A 54 6.04 -16.72 0.25
C VAL A 54 4.65 -16.20 0.59
N VAL A 55 3.94 -15.64 -0.40
CA VAL A 55 2.58 -15.14 -0.22
C VAL A 55 1.62 -16.25 0.20
N THR A 56 1.72 -17.43 -0.37
CA THR A 56 0.92 -18.59 0.04
C THR A 56 1.14 -18.93 1.52
N LYS A 57 2.38 -18.91 1.99
CA LYS A 57 2.72 -19.20 3.39
C LYS A 57 2.25 -18.10 4.36
N VAL A 58 2.36 -16.85 3.95
CA VAL A 58 2.07 -15.68 4.81
C VAL A 58 0.58 -15.35 4.86
N TRP A 59 -0.09 -15.32 3.71
CA TRP A 59 -1.51 -14.95 3.65
C TRP A 59 -2.45 -16.11 3.94
N ARG A 60 -1.99 -17.35 3.66
CA ARG A 60 -2.77 -18.58 3.84
C ARG A 60 -4.17 -18.44 3.23
N PRO A 61 -4.26 -18.19 1.91
CA PRO A 61 -5.54 -18.10 1.23
C PRO A 61 -6.28 -19.43 1.30
N LEU A 62 -7.61 -19.38 1.40
CA LEU A 62 -8.47 -20.57 1.43
C LEU A 62 -8.68 -21.13 0.04
N TYR A 63 -8.61 -20.28 -0.99
CA TYR A 63 -8.86 -20.62 -2.39
C TYR A 63 -7.63 -20.33 -3.25
N PRO A 64 -7.54 -20.98 -4.41
CA PRO A 64 -6.48 -20.71 -5.38
C PRO A 64 -6.45 -19.24 -5.82
N PHE A 65 -5.27 -18.77 -6.20
CA PHE A 65 -5.07 -17.44 -6.76
C PHE A 65 -4.04 -17.49 -7.90
N GLU A 66 -4.17 -16.55 -8.82
CA GLU A 66 -3.21 -16.32 -9.90
C GLU A 66 -2.32 -15.14 -9.57
N VAL A 67 -1.06 -15.20 -10.03
CA VAL A 67 -0.11 -14.08 -9.92
C VAL A 67 0.41 -13.76 -11.30
N ILE A 68 0.31 -12.50 -11.67
CA ILE A 68 0.82 -11.96 -12.94
C ILE A 68 1.89 -10.92 -12.59
N LYS A 69 3.07 -11.07 -13.14
CA LYS A 69 4.12 -10.06 -13.03
C LYS A 69 3.88 -8.98 -14.07
N LEU A 70 3.72 -7.73 -13.62
CA LEU A 70 3.50 -6.57 -14.49
C LEU A 70 4.80 -5.84 -14.80
N ASP A 71 5.68 -5.71 -13.79
CA ASP A 71 6.97 -5.03 -13.90
C ASP A 71 7.91 -5.52 -12.77
N ASN A 72 9.09 -4.91 -12.65
CA ASN A 72 10.00 -5.21 -11.55
C ASN A 72 9.34 -4.91 -10.21
N ASN A 73 9.19 -5.97 -9.41
CA ASN A 73 8.55 -5.91 -8.09
C ASN A 73 7.09 -5.40 -8.09
N ILE A 74 6.40 -5.42 -9.26
CA ILE A 74 4.97 -5.10 -9.37
C ILE A 74 4.24 -6.33 -9.87
N PHE A 75 3.23 -6.75 -9.12
CA PHE A 75 2.49 -7.98 -9.36
C PHE A 75 0.99 -7.72 -9.25
N LEU A 76 0.22 -8.45 -10.03
CA LEU A 76 -1.23 -8.50 -9.94
C LEU A 76 -1.63 -9.86 -9.36
N PHE A 77 -2.40 -9.83 -8.28
CA PHE A 77 -2.93 -11.02 -7.62
C PHE A 77 -4.43 -11.11 -7.85
N LYS A 78 -4.86 -12.16 -8.53
CA LYS A 78 -6.26 -12.42 -8.81
C LYS A 78 -6.73 -13.57 -7.93
N PHE A 79 -7.52 -13.24 -6.92
CA PHE A 79 -8.10 -14.22 -6.01
C PHE A 79 -9.37 -14.81 -6.60
N GLN A 80 -9.59 -16.08 -6.39
CA GLN A 80 -10.81 -16.75 -6.80
C GLN A 80 -11.99 -16.30 -5.92
N HIS A 81 -11.75 -16.00 -4.65
CA HIS A 81 -12.78 -15.61 -3.70
C HIS A 81 -12.51 -14.25 -3.04
N GLU A 82 -13.59 -13.48 -2.82
CA GLU A 82 -13.50 -12.14 -2.25
C GLU A 82 -12.95 -12.13 -0.82
N THR A 83 -13.30 -13.14 -0.03
CA THR A 83 -12.84 -13.26 1.37
C THR A 83 -11.33 -13.21 1.50
N ASP A 84 -10.58 -13.89 0.60
CA ASP A 84 -9.12 -13.91 0.64
C ASP A 84 -8.53 -12.57 0.23
N SER A 85 -9.10 -11.89 -0.78
CA SER A 85 -8.67 -10.56 -1.20
C SER A 85 -8.93 -9.52 -0.10
N GLN A 86 -10.11 -9.53 0.51
CA GLN A 86 -10.45 -8.63 1.61
C GLN A 86 -9.57 -8.86 2.83
N LYS A 87 -9.38 -10.12 3.26
CA LYS A 87 -8.49 -10.48 4.36
C LYS A 87 -7.06 -9.97 4.15
N THR A 88 -6.56 -10.10 2.92
CA THR A 88 -5.23 -9.60 2.55
C THR A 88 -5.14 -8.08 2.62
N LEU A 89 -6.16 -7.37 2.15
CA LEU A 89 -6.22 -5.91 2.20
C LEU A 89 -6.42 -5.38 3.62
N LEU A 90 -7.25 -6.00 4.44
CA LEU A 90 -7.51 -5.56 5.82
C LEU A 90 -6.27 -5.66 6.71
N LYS A 91 -5.50 -6.73 6.54
CA LYS A 91 -4.24 -6.96 7.26
C LYS A 91 -3.04 -6.26 6.62
N ARG A 92 -3.22 -5.14 5.90
CA ARG A 92 -2.13 -4.35 5.29
C ARG A 92 -0.97 -4.24 6.26
N SER A 93 0.20 -3.94 5.84
CA SER A 93 1.47 -3.99 6.58
C SER A 93 2.14 -5.37 6.50
N TRP A 94 2.22 -5.87 5.27
CA TRP A 94 2.92 -7.10 4.98
C TRP A 94 4.37 -6.84 4.62
N SER A 95 5.27 -7.73 5.09
CA SER A 95 6.69 -7.71 4.72
C SER A 95 7.10 -9.08 4.18
N ILE A 96 7.90 -9.07 3.11
CA ILE A 96 8.44 -10.27 2.45
C ILE A 96 9.93 -10.08 2.23
N HIS A 97 10.77 -11.00 2.74
CA HIS A 97 12.22 -10.95 2.60
C HIS A 97 12.83 -9.58 2.96
N GLY A 98 12.33 -8.95 4.01
CA GLY A 98 12.77 -7.61 4.45
C GLY A 98 12.25 -6.46 3.59
N GLY A 99 11.54 -6.73 2.49
CA GLY A 99 10.84 -5.73 1.70
C GLY A 99 9.41 -5.53 2.17
N HIS A 100 8.92 -4.30 2.09
CA HIS A 100 7.54 -3.95 2.45
C HIS A 100 6.62 -4.02 1.24
N LEU A 101 5.38 -4.51 1.43
CA LEU A 101 4.38 -4.61 0.37
C LEU A 101 3.40 -3.44 0.42
N ILE A 102 3.29 -2.72 -0.68
CA ILE A 102 2.18 -1.79 -0.94
C ILE A 102 1.09 -2.58 -1.63
N LEU A 103 -0.14 -2.56 -1.08
CA LEU A 103 -1.29 -3.25 -1.62
C LEU A 103 -2.40 -2.25 -1.93
N LYS A 104 -2.95 -2.35 -3.14
CA LYS A 104 -4.14 -1.58 -3.56
C LYS A 104 -5.14 -2.51 -4.24
N LYS A 105 -6.44 -2.28 -4.02
CA LYS A 105 -7.47 -2.94 -4.80
C LYS A 105 -7.32 -2.52 -6.27
N TRP A 106 -7.35 -3.48 -7.19
CA TRP A 106 -7.28 -3.19 -8.61
C TRP A 106 -8.54 -2.45 -9.09
N ASN A 107 -8.32 -1.41 -9.87
CA ASN A 107 -9.40 -0.73 -10.60
C ASN A 107 -9.25 -1.02 -12.09
N PRO A 108 -10.16 -1.80 -12.72
CA PRO A 108 -10.05 -2.16 -14.14
C PRO A 108 -10.20 -0.97 -15.11
N ARG A 109 -10.58 0.21 -14.61
CA ARG A 109 -10.64 1.45 -15.41
C ARG A 109 -9.29 2.16 -15.51
N LEU A 110 -8.27 1.68 -14.78
CA LEU A 110 -6.93 2.25 -14.76
C LEU A 110 -5.94 1.24 -15.35
N THR A 111 -4.96 1.75 -16.05
CA THR A 111 -3.76 0.95 -16.33
C THR A 111 -2.94 0.81 -15.04
N TRP A 112 -2.10 -0.22 -14.94
CA TRP A 112 -1.28 -0.44 -13.74
C TRP A 112 -0.31 0.71 -13.45
N LYS A 113 0.07 1.49 -14.48
CA LYS A 113 0.94 2.67 -14.35
C LYS A 113 0.23 3.88 -13.73
N GLU A 114 -1.08 3.93 -13.85
CA GLU A 114 -1.92 5.01 -13.28
C GLU A 114 -2.31 4.74 -11.83
N VAL A 115 -2.12 3.50 -11.36
CA VAL A 115 -2.40 3.18 -9.95
C VAL A 115 -1.36 3.84 -9.05
N ASP A 116 -1.82 4.69 -8.13
CA ASP A 116 -0.95 5.32 -7.15
C ASP A 116 -0.42 4.30 -6.13
N LEU A 117 0.85 3.92 -6.28
CA LEU A 117 1.59 3.04 -5.39
C LEU A 117 2.64 3.82 -4.57
N SER A 118 2.36 5.09 -4.26
CA SER A 118 3.22 5.95 -3.43
C SER A 118 2.87 5.88 -1.95
N LYS A 119 1.63 5.53 -1.60
CA LYS A 119 1.20 5.43 -0.21
C LYS A 119 1.22 3.99 0.30
N SER A 120 1.67 3.81 1.53
CA SER A 120 1.70 2.51 2.20
C SER A 120 1.19 2.58 3.63
N THR A 121 0.39 1.58 4.00
CA THR A 121 -0.11 1.44 5.38
C THR A 121 0.91 0.69 6.23
N ILE A 122 1.36 1.29 7.33
CA ILE A 122 2.27 0.68 8.30
C ILE A 122 1.77 0.85 9.73
N TRP A 123 2.26 0.01 10.64
CA TRP A 123 2.15 0.20 12.07
C TRP A 123 3.42 0.86 12.59
N ILE A 124 3.32 2.07 13.11
CA ILE A 124 4.40 2.73 13.85
C ILE A 124 4.29 2.40 15.34
N GLN A 125 5.44 2.31 16.02
CA GLN A 125 5.51 2.09 17.46
C GLN A 125 5.99 3.35 18.14
N VAL A 126 5.20 3.87 19.08
CA VAL A 126 5.56 5.02 19.90
C VAL A 126 6.11 4.51 21.22
N HIS A 127 7.42 4.70 21.39
CA HIS A 127 8.14 4.29 22.61
C HIS A 127 8.37 5.48 23.56
N ARG A 128 8.54 5.21 24.84
CA ARG A 128 8.95 6.19 25.86
C ARG A 128 8.01 7.38 26.02
N ILE A 129 6.71 7.22 25.69
CA ILE A 129 5.70 8.22 25.98
C ILE A 129 5.31 8.13 27.45
N LEU A 130 5.17 9.29 28.12
CA LEU A 130 4.71 9.34 29.50
C LEU A 130 3.21 8.99 29.59
N SER A 131 2.82 8.34 30.70
CA SER A 131 1.43 7.89 30.88
C SER A 131 0.42 9.03 30.80
N LEU A 132 0.78 10.22 31.27
CA LEU A 132 -0.07 11.41 31.21
C LEU A 132 -0.39 11.87 29.77
N TRP A 133 0.43 11.46 28.80
CA TRP A 133 0.23 11.80 27.37
C TRP A 133 -0.35 10.66 26.56
N LEU A 134 -0.64 9.51 27.17
CA LEU A 134 -1.29 8.36 26.51
C LEU A 134 -2.80 8.61 26.33
N LEU A 135 -3.13 9.75 25.72
CA LEU A 135 -4.49 10.11 25.33
C LEU A 135 -4.66 9.92 23.83
N GLU A 136 -5.84 9.49 23.42
CA GLU A 136 -6.17 9.28 22.00
C GLU A 136 -5.86 10.51 21.14
N ALA A 137 -6.20 11.71 21.63
CA ALA A 137 -5.92 12.97 20.94
C ALA A 137 -4.42 13.19 20.71
N ASN A 138 -3.59 12.94 21.72
CA ASN A 138 -2.14 13.08 21.61
C ASN A 138 -1.52 12.06 20.64
N LEU A 139 -2.00 10.81 20.68
CA LEU A 139 -1.54 9.76 19.79
C LEU A 139 -1.92 10.06 18.33
N LYS A 140 -3.08 10.66 18.08
CA LYS A 140 -3.46 11.15 16.74
C LYS A 140 -2.52 12.25 16.25
N ILE A 141 -2.14 13.20 17.11
CA ILE A 141 -1.18 14.25 16.76
C ILE A 141 0.19 13.65 16.41
N ILE A 142 0.69 12.72 17.24
CA ILE A 142 1.98 12.05 17.00
C ILE A 142 1.91 11.25 15.69
N GLY A 143 0.82 10.49 15.47
CA GLY A 143 0.63 9.72 14.25
C GLY A 143 0.56 10.58 12.99
N ALA A 144 -0.11 11.75 13.07
CA ALA A 144 -0.26 12.69 11.96
C ALA A 144 1.08 13.28 11.48
N MET A 145 2.11 13.28 12.32
CA MET A 145 3.47 13.68 11.91
C MET A 145 4.12 12.66 10.97
N ALA A 146 3.68 11.39 11.02
CA ALA A 146 4.21 10.33 10.16
C ALA A 146 3.35 10.11 8.90
N GLY A 147 2.07 10.43 8.93
CA GLY A 147 1.14 10.24 7.81
C GLY A 147 -0.33 10.31 8.24
N ASP A 148 -1.22 9.84 7.37
CA ASP A 148 -2.66 9.84 7.65
C ASP A 148 -2.98 8.74 8.68
N VAL A 149 -3.48 9.12 9.87
CA VAL A 149 -3.81 8.16 10.95
C VAL A 149 -5.08 7.40 10.61
N LEU A 150 -4.98 6.07 10.59
CA LEU A 150 -6.10 5.17 10.28
C LEU A 150 -6.69 4.50 11.52
N GLU A 151 -5.83 4.07 12.47
CA GLU A 151 -6.24 3.25 13.60
C GLU A 151 -5.25 3.43 14.76
N LEU A 152 -5.76 3.42 15.99
CA LEU A 152 -4.97 3.42 17.21
C LEU A 152 -5.13 2.08 17.93
N ASP A 153 -4.05 1.44 18.34
CA ASP A 153 -4.09 0.24 19.18
C ASP A 153 -4.11 0.65 20.65
N LEU A 154 -5.30 0.96 21.13
CA LEU A 154 -5.57 1.33 22.52
C LEU A 154 -5.91 0.10 23.39
N SER A 155 -5.78 -1.12 22.91
CA SER A 155 -6.18 -2.36 23.59
C SER A 155 -5.41 -2.67 24.90
N GLY A 156 -4.85 -1.65 25.51
CA GLY A 156 -4.24 -1.65 26.84
C GLY A 156 -5.07 -0.97 27.94
N GLU A 157 -6.20 -0.34 27.59
CA GLU A 157 -7.09 0.30 28.57
C GLU A 157 -7.86 -0.79 29.34
N GLY A 158 -7.53 -0.99 30.60
CA GLY A 158 -8.27 -1.84 31.54
C GLY A 158 -7.57 -3.07 32.10
N GLY A 159 -6.38 -3.38 31.69
CA GLY A 159 -5.64 -4.52 32.25
C GLY A 159 -4.14 -4.24 32.39
N SER A 160 -3.69 -4.13 33.58
CA SER A 160 -2.36 -4.25 34.22
C SER A 160 -1.14 -4.77 33.41
N LYS A 161 -1.03 -4.47 32.11
CA LYS A 161 0.17 -4.77 31.34
C LYS A 161 0.76 -3.47 30.82
N TRP A 162 1.78 -2.99 31.48
CA TRP A 162 2.67 -1.95 30.99
C TRP A 162 3.23 -2.35 29.62
N ARG A 163 2.68 -1.78 28.54
CA ARG A 163 3.21 -2.01 27.21
C ARG A 163 4.46 -1.16 27.02
N ARG A 164 5.48 -1.77 26.44
CA ARG A 164 6.71 -1.04 26.07
C ARG A 164 6.48 0.07 25.05
N PHE A 165 5.36 0.02 24.31
CA PHE A 165 5.03 0.93 23.23
C PHE A 165 3.53 0.91 22.93
N THR A 166 3.02 1.98 22.36
CA THR A 166 1.70 2.06 21.71
C THR A 166 1.87 1.99 20.21
N ARG A 167 0.89 1.42 19.50
CA ARG A 167 0.93 1.31 18.04
C ARG A 167 -0.12 2.20 17.41
N ILE A 168 0.28 2.84 16.31
CA ILE A 168 -0.56 3.68 15.48
C ILE A 168 -0.44 3.17 14.05
N LYS A 169 -1.57 2.93 13.40
CA LYS A 169 -1.62 2.57 11.99
C LYS A 169 -1.74 3.83 11.16
N VAL A 170 -0.81 4.03 10.25
CA VAL A 170 -0.73 5.24 9.42
C VAL A 170 -0.53 4.88 7.95
N ASP A 171 -1.08 5.71 7.07
CA ASP A 171 -0.74 5.71 5.65
C ASP A 171 0.38 6.73 5.41
N ILE A 172 1.56 6.24 5.06
CA ILE A 172 2.76 7.06 4.80
C ILE A 172 2.99 7.23 3.30
N ASP A 173 3.61 8.33 2.90
CA ASP A 173 4.20 8.47 1.57
C ASP A 173 5.59 7.81 1.55
N VAL A 174 5.73 6.75 0.75
CA VAL A 174 6.98 5.98 0.66
C VAL A 174 8.12 6.73 -0.05
N LYS A 175 7.83 7.89 -0.64
CA LYS A 175 8.82 8.78 -1.24
C LYS A 175 9.47 9.70 -0.21
N GLN A 176 8.84 9.86 0.96
CA GLN A 176 9.33 10.68 2.06
C GLN A 176 10.17 9.83 3.03
N PRO A 177 11.21 10.40 3.66
CA PRO A 177 11.95 9.71 4.69
C PRO A 177 11.03 9.44 5.90
N LEU A 178 11.24 8.30 6.57
CA LEU A 178 10.52 7.98 7.79
C LEU A 178 10.95 8.93 8.92
N LEU A 179 9.97 9.40 9.70
CA LEU A 179 10.22 10.20 10.89
C LEU A 179 10.94 9.35 11.95
N PRO A 180 12.16 9.71 12.39
CA PRO A 180 12.91 8.91 13.36
C PRO A 180 12.36 9.06 14.79
N GLY A 181 11.67 10.16 15.09
CA GLY A 181 11.09 10.44 16.40
C GLY A 181 10.65 11.88 16.56
N VAL A 182 10.06 12.18 17.71
CA VAL A 182 9.59 13.51 18.11
C VAL A 182 10.13 13.85 19.49
N PHE A 183 10.42 15.11 19.73
CA PHE A 183 10.77 15.60 21.06
C PHE A 183 9.48 16.06 21.76
N LEU A 184 9.22 15.50 22.92
CA LEU A 184 8.13 15.95 23.80
C LEU A 184 8.75 16.66 25.02
N PRO A 185 8.30 17.88 25.39
CA PRO A 185 8.76 18.54 26.60
C PRO A 185 8.37 17.70 27.81
N ARG A 186 9.28 17.56 28.79
CA ARG A 186 8.92 16.99 30.08
C ARG A 186 8.32 18.06 30.95
N PRO A 187 7.21 17.78 31.65
CA PRO A 187 6.76 18.64 32.74
C PRO A 187 7.89 18.76 33.77
N ASN A 188 8.15 19.94 34.27
CA ASN A 188 9.16 20.15 35.32
C ASN A 188 8.79 19.29 36.54
N LEU A 189 9.75 18.52 37.06
CA LEU A 189 9.56 17.68 38.26
C LEU A 189 9.36 18.52 39.52
N ASP A 190 9.60 19.84 39.46
CA ASP A 190 9.48 20.77 40.57
C ASP A 190 8.03 21.24 40.81
N ASP A 191 7.07 20.81 39.99
CA ASP A 191 5.65 21.13 40.13
C ASP A 191 4.83 20.02 40.82
N LEU A 192 5.49 19.08 41.55
CA LEU A 192 4.84 18.04 42.34
C LEU A 192 4.97 18.27 43.83
#